data_afee3de2b08c462e6a4a8e907727f4e9
#
_entry.id   afee3de2b08c462e6a4a8e907727f4e9
#
_cell.length_a   1.000
_cell.length_b   1.000
_cell.length_c   1.000
_cell.angle_alpha   90.00
_cell.angle_beta   90.00
_cell.angle_gamma   90.00
#
_symmetry.space_group_name_H-M   'P 1'
#
loop_
_entity.id
_entity.type
_entity.pdbx_description
1 polymer ?
#
loop_
_entity_poly.entity_id
_entity_poly.type
_entity_poly.pdbx_seq_one_letter_code
_entity_poly.pdbx_strand_id
1 'polypeptide(L)'
;MPIRRGDTVIFPHPPVLAAWAAVGGKKESEGPLAQGFDELVQDAGFDAEGCTGWEQAESMLQQRCAHHCLRKAGIAKQQVELAFAGDLQAQCTASNYTMRQLGVPFAGLYGACSTMAEALCLAAFCAAAGYAHEILAMSSSHFCAAERQFRTPLEYGGKRTPTAQWTATAAGACLVRGSGAAGVPVLSATIGRVCDAGVKDINNMGAAMAPAAAQTLLHYFADTGTTQQDFDAIFTGDLGEVGSTLLHELMHKAGCPVENHQDCGCLLYDVAAQNVQAGGSGAGCSAAVLAAHVLPGLVERRWRRVLFLSTGALMSQTTFLQGESIPGIAHCVELGCPEEEGNT
;
A
#
# COMPACT_ATOMS: atom_id res chain seq x y z
N MET A 1 -1.15 -14.08 -22.98
CA MET A 1 -1.38 -14.70 -21.66
C MET A 1 -0.24 -14.31 -20.73
N PRO A 2 -0.50 -14.11 -19.43
CA PRO A 2 0.54 -13.88 -18.43
C PRO A 2 1.59 -14.99 -18.42
N ILE A 3 2.84 -14.64 -18.13
CA ILE A 3 3.97 -15.57 -18.10
C ILE A 3 4.50 -15.62 -16.67
N ARG A 4 4.43 -16.80 -16.03
CA ARG A 4 4.99 -16.99 -14.70
C ARG A 4 6.47 -17.36 -14.77
N ARG A 5 7.30 -16.67 -13.98
CA ARG A 5 8.71 -16.98 -13.70
C ARG A 5 8.93 -16.92 -12.20
N GLY A 6 9.24 -18.05 -11.59
CA GLY A 6 9.38 -18.12 -10.13
C GLY A 6 8.11 -17.66 -9.38
N ASP A 7 8.25 -16.63 -8.57
CA ASP A 7 7.17 -16.00 -7.82
C ASP A 7 6.51 -14.83 -8.58
N THR A 8 7.11 -14.43 -9.73
CA THR A 8 6.70 -13.28 -10.52
C THR A 8 5.86 -13.68 -11.73
N VAL A 9 4.81 -12.92 -12.00
CA VAL A 9 3.99 -13.00 -13.21
C VAL A 9 4.23 -11.76 -14.06
N ILE A 10 4.68 -11.96 -15.28
CA ILE A 10 4.92 -10.91 -16.28
C ILE A 10 3.71 -10.82 -17.20
N PHE A 11 3.26 -9.60 -17.52
CA PHE A 11 2.11 -9.34 -18.37
C PHE A 11 2.55 -8.82 -19.75
N PRO A 12 2.64 -9.68 -20.81
CA PRO A 12 2.93 -9.22 -22.16
C PRO A 12 1.91 -8.23 -22.73
N HIS A 13 0.69 -8.30 -22.21
CA HIS A 13 -0.40 -7.35 -22.44
C HIS A 13 -0.81 -6.84 -21.06
N PRO A 14 -0.18 -5.77 -20.56
CA PRO A 14 -0.35 -5.34 -19.18
C PRO A 14 -1.76 -4.81 -18.92
N PRO A 15 -2.40 -5.20 -17.81
CA PRO A 15 -3.52 -4.46 -17.27
C PRO A 15 -3.06 -3.07 -16.84
N VAL A 16 -4.00 -2.14 -16.69
CA VAL A 16 -3.68 -0.74 -16.40
C VAL A 16 -4.40 -0.24 -15.16
N LEU A 17 -3.77 0.67 -14.44
CA LEU A 17 -4.40 1.48 -13.42
C LEU A 17 -5.04 2.68 -14.14
N ALA A 18 -6.35 2.59 -14.39
CA ALA A 18 -7.08 3.55 -15.22
C ALA A 18 -7.46 4.84 -14.45
N ALA A 19 -7.62 4.73 -13.15
CA ALA A 19 -7.86 5.86 -12.25
C ALA A 19 -7.39 5.51 -10.84
N TRP A 20 -7.11 6.54 -10.05
CA TRP A 20 -6.72 6.39 -8.65
C TRP A 20 -7.11 7.61 -7.82
N ALA A 21 -7.18 7.40 -6.52
CA ALA A 21 -7.45 8.46 -5.56
C ALA A 21 -6.74 8.21 -4.23
N ALA A 22 -6.46 9.30 -3.52
CA ALA A 22 -5.97 9.31 -2.14
C ALA A 22 -6.83 10.24 -1.29
N VAL A 23 -7.21 9.76 -0.11
CA VAL A 23 -7.87 10.57 0.93
C VAL A 23 -7.07 10.46 2.21
N GLY A 24 -6.77 11.57 2.86
CA GLY A 24 -5.96 11.63 4.08
C GLY A 24 -6.62 12.43 5.19
N GLY A 25 -6.13 12.24 6.41
CA GLY A 25 -6.56 12.98 7.59
C GLY A 25 -5.77 14.27 7.81
N LYS A 26 -5.96 14.85 9.02
CA LYS A 26 -5.32 16.11 9.39
C LYS A 26 -3.78 16.03 9.37
N LYS A 27 -3.20 14.96 9.90
CA LYS A 27 -1.73 14.83 9.96
C LYS A 27 -1.12 14.70 8.57
N GLU A 28 -1.79 14.01 7.67
CA GLU A 28 -1.43 13.87 6.26
C GLU A 28 -1.54 15.20 5.53
N SER A 29 -2.48 16.08 5.95
CA SER A 29 -2.62 17.44 5.37
C SER A 29 -1.47 18.38 5.71
N GLU A 30 -0.69 18.06 6.73
CA GLU A 30 0.48 18.82 7.17
C GLU A 30 1.79 18.25 6.57
N GLY A 31 1.70 17.13 5.84
CA GLY A 31 2.84 16.42 5.27
C GLY A 31 3.25 16.94 3.88
N PRO A 32 4.45 16.55 3.42
CA PRO A 32 5.01 17.04 2.15
C PRO A 32 4.20 16.64 0.91
N LEU A 33 3.38 15.60 1.00
CA LEU A 33 2.56 15.10 -0.12
C LEU A 33 1.11 15.62 -0.10
N ALA A 34 0.75 16.54 0.79
CA ALA A 34 -0.61 17.03 0.98
C ALA A 34 -1.30 17.47 -0.33
N GLN A 35 -0.57 18.11 -1.25
CA GLN A 35 -1.12 18.59 -2.52
C GLN A 35 -1.50 17.47 -3.50
N GLY A 36 -1.00 16.26 -3.32
CA GLY A 36 -1.30 15.11 -4.17
C GLY A 36 -2.59 14.36 -3.79
N PHE A 37 -3.17 14.69 -2.63
CA PHE A 37 -4.41 14.06 -2.18
C PHE A 37 -5.64 14.65 -2.87
N ASP A 38 -6.64 13.81 -3.15
CA ASP A 38 -7.93 14.23 -3.68
C ASP A 38 -8.81 14.90 -2.63
N GLU A 39 -8.64 14.49 -1.38
CA GLU A 39 -9.34 15.05 -0.23
C GLU A 39 -8.50 14.91 1.04
N LEU A 40 -8.48 15.98 1.85
CA LEU A 40 -7.84 16.00 3.16
C LEU A 40 -8.88 16.39 4.22
N VAL A 41 -9.20 15.43 5.08
CA VAL A 41 -10.25 15.54 6.08
C VAL A 41 -9.66 16.08 7.37
N GLN A 42 -10.19 17.22 7.87
CA GLN A 42 -9.70 17.83 9.10
C GLN A 42 -10.28 17.13 10.36
N ASP A 43 -11.50 16.63 10.26
CA ASP A 43 -12.13 15.77 11.26
C ASP A 43 -12.12 14.31 10.79
N ALA A 44 -11.04 13.59 11.11
CA ALA A 44 -10.87 12.18 10.74
C ALA A 44 -11.77 11.24 11.58
N GLY A 45 -12.47 11.74 12.59
CA GLY A 45 -13.51 11.03 13.34
C GLY A 45 -14.83 10.97 12.57
N PHE A 46 -15.04 11.91 11.63
CA PHE A 46 -16.30 12.09 10.91
C PHE A 46 -17.50 12.27 11.85
N ASP A 47 -17.31 13.01 12.95
CA ASP A 47 -18.34 13.27 13.94
C ASP A 47 -19.54 14.02 13.33
N ALA A 48 -19.26 14.96 12.42
CA ALA A 48 -20.30 15.71 11.70
C ALA A 48 -21.17 14.83 10.81
N GLU A 49 -20.66 13.71 10.31
CA GLU A 49 -21.38 12.70 9.51
C GLU A 49 -22.00 11.60 10.39
N GLY A 50 -21.91 11.74 11.71
CA GLY A 50 -22.54 10.85 12.68
C GLY A 50 -21.79 9.54 12.93
N CYS A 51 -20.50 9.47 12.63
CA CYS A 51 -19.67 8.34 13.04
C CYS A 51 -19.51 8.33 14.57
N THR A 52 -19.67 7.17 15.18
CA THR A 52 -19.59 6.98 16.63
C THR A 52 -18.40 6.11 17.06
N GLY A 53 -17.57 5.71 16.11
CA GLY A 53 -16.39 4.87 16.36
C GLY A 53 -15.39 4.94 15.22
N TRP A 54 -14.14 4.63 15.57
CA TRP A 54 -13.00 4.74 14.65
C TRP A 54 -13.11 3.80 13.44
N GLU A 55 -13.78 2.64 13.59
CA GLU A 55 -14.04 1.69 12.51
C GLU A 55 -15.01 2.26 11.49
N GLN A 56 -16.01 3.01 11.94
CA GLN A 56 -16.94 3.71 11.06
C GLN A 56 -16.22 4.87 10.34
N ALA A 57 -15.38 5.60 11.06
CA ALA A 57 -14.57 6.69 10.51
C ALA A 57 -13.61 6.17 9.40
N GLU A 58 -12.93 5.05 9.63
CA GLU A 58 -12.08 4.44 8.61
C GLU A 58 -12.89 3.97 7.40
N SER A 59 -14.06 3.36 7.61
CA SER A 59 -14.97 3.00 6.53
C SER A 59 -15.41 4.22 5.72
N MET A 60 -15.71 5.34 6.38
CA MET A 60 -16.06 6.59 5.70
C MET A 60 -14.89 7.12 4.85
N LEU A 61 -13.67 7.07 5.38
CA LEU A 61 -12.44 7.44 4.66
C LEU A 61 -12.28 6.60 3.38
N GLN A 62 -12.46 5.28 3.47
CA GLN A 62 -12.44 4.38 2.31
C GLN A 62 -13.55 4.69 1.30
N GLN A 63 -14.79 4.93 1.76
CA GLN A 63 -15.92 5.25 0.88
C GLN A 63 -15.64 6.53 0.08
N ARG A 64 -15.10 7.57 0.71
CA ARG A 64 -14.71 8.81 0.03
C ARG A 64 -13.62 8.55 -1.01
N CYS A 65 -12.61 7.78 -0.64
CA CYS A 65 -11.52 7.42 -1.55
C CYS A 65 -12.03 6.65 -2.78
N ALA A 66 -12.86 5.62 -2.57
CA ALA A 66 -13.50 4.88 -3.65
C ALA A 66 -14.35 5.80 -4.55
N HIS A 67 -15.13 6.71 -3.95
CA HIS A 67 -15.94 7.67 -4.69
C HIS A 67 -15.08 8.58 -5.59
N HIS A 68 -13.98 9.13 -5.08
CA HIS A 68 -13.06 9.95 -5.87
C HIS A 68 -12.44 9.14 -7.02
N CYS A 69 -12.01 7.90 -6.76
CA CYS A 69 -11.44 7.02 -7.77
C CYS A 69 -12.45 6.73 -8.90
N LEU A 70 -13.67 6.31 -8.56
CA LEU A 70 -14.73 6.00 -9.54
C LEU A 70 -15.17 7.23 -10.33
N ARG A 71 -15.25 8.40 -9.68
CA ARG A 71 -15.55 9.67 -10.36
C ARG A 71 -14.49 10.04 -11.39
N LYS A 72 -13.19 9.87 -11.07
CA LYS A 72 -12.09 10.08 -12.02
C LYS A 72 -12.13 9.09 -13.18
N ALA A 73 -12.55 7.86 -12.91
CA ALA A 73 -12.74 6.83 -13.92
C ALA A 73 -13.96 7.05 -14.81
N GLY A 74 -14.87 7.96 -14.45
CA GLY A 74 -16.11 8.23 -15.16
C GLY A 74 -17.14 7.10 -15.07
N ILE A 75 -17.10 6.27 -14.01
CA ILE A 75 -18.00 5.14 -13.83
C ILE A 75 -18.81 5.23 -12.54
N ALA A 76 -19.99 4.61 -12.55
CA ALA A 76 -20.82 4.42 -11.37
C ALA A 76 -20.36 3.18 -10.58
N LYS A 77 -20.61 3.15 -9.26
CA LYS A 77 -20.24 2.03 -8.40
C LYS A 77 -20.84 0.67 -8.84
N GLN A 78 -21.98 0.69 -9.51
CA GLN A 78 -22.65 -0.50 -10.04
C GLN A 78 -21.90 -1.14 -11.22
N GLN A 79 -20.95 -0.44 -11.81
CA GLN A 79 -20.10 -0.95 -12.88
C GLN A 79 -18.83 -1.66 -12.34
N VAL A 80 -18.54 -1.51 -11.05
CA VAL A 80 -17.44 -2.27 -10.41
C VAL A 80 -17.85 -3.73 -10.33
N GLU A 81 -17.10 -4.59 -11.00
CA GLU A 81 -17.39 -6.01 -11.08
C GLU A 81 -16.77 -6.81 -9.95
N LEU A 82 -15.67 -6.31 -9.37
CA LEU A 82 -14.95 -6.94 -8.27
C LEU A 82 -14.16 -5.89 -7.49
N ALA A 83 -14.07 -6.07 -6.17
CA ALA A 83 -13.20 -5.28 -5.32
C ALA A 83 -12.27 -6.17 -4.49
N PHE A 84 -11.00 -5.82 -4.46
CA PHE A 84 -10.01 -6.31 -3.50
C PHE A 84 -9.69 -5.17 -2.55
N ALA A 85 -9.99 -5.35 -1.27
CA ALA A 85 -9.72 -4.30 -0.29
C ALA A 85 -9.37 -4.89 1.07
N GLY A 86 -8.65 -4.10 1.87
CA GLY A 86 -8.34 -4.45 3.24
C GLY A 86 -7.92 -3.26 4.08
N ASP A 87 -7.80 -3.53 5.34
CA ASP A 87 -7.40 -2.60 6.38
C ASP A 87 -6.65 -3.35 7.49
N LEU A 88 -6.27 -2.64 8.57
CA LEU A 88 -5.53 -3.26 9.67
C LEU A 88 -6.42 -3.91 10.74
N GLN A 89 -7.73 -3.72 10.66
CA GLN A 89 -8.64 -4.20 11.68
C GLN A 89 -8.98 -5.68 11.48
N ALA A 90 -9.25 -6.36 12.56
CA ALA A 90 -9.63 -7.77 12.53
C ALA A 90 -10.77 -8.02 11.54
N GLN A 91 -10.60 -9.02 10.68
CA GLN A 91 -11.54 -9.40 9.62
C GLN A 91 -11.85 -8.28 8.61
N CYS A 92 -10.93 -7.33 8.38
CA CYS A 92 -11.12 -6.21 7.44
C CYS A 92 -12.41 -5.44 7.72
N THR A 93 -12.61 -5.00 8.96
CA THR A 93 -13.87 -4.42 9.42
C THR A 93 -14.25 -3.17 8.64
N ALA A 94 -13.32 -2.23 8.45
CA ALA A 94 -13.60 -1.01 7.71
C ALA A 94 -13.96 -1.30 6.25
N SER A 95 -13.21 -2.21 5.61
CA SER A 95 -13.44 -2.63 4.23
C SER A 95 -14.77 -3.35 4.06
N ASN A 96 -15.15 -4.22 5.00
CA ASN A 96 -16.44 -4.88 4.99
C ASN A 96 -17.61 -3.88 5.00
N TYR A 97 -17.56 -2.88 5.87
CA TYR A 97 -18.59 -1.84 5.93
C TYR A 97 -18.59 -0.96 4.68
N THR A 98 -17.41 -0.62 4.14
CA THR A 98 -17.28 0.11 2.90
C THR A 98 -17.94 -0.64 1.73
N MET A 99 -17.59 -1.92 1.55
CA MET A 99 -18.11 -2.72 0.44
C MET A 99 -19.61 -3.01 0.59
N ARG A 100 -20.12 -3.13 1.81
CA ARG A 100 -21.57 -3.16 2.07
C ARG A 100 -22.28 -1.90 1.53
N GLN A 101 -21.68 -0.71 1.70
CA GLN A 101 -22.26 0.55 1.21
C GLN A 101 -22.10 0.72 -0.30
N LEU A 102 -21.01 0.25 -0.87
CA LEU A 102 -20.81 0.26 -2.31
C LEU A 102 -21.71 -0.75 -3.02
N GLY A 103 -21.99 -1.90 -2.38
CA GLY A 103 -22.82 -2.97 -2.95
C GLY A 103 -22.14 -3.71 -4.09
N VAL A 104 -20.83 -3.93 -4.00
CA VAL A 104 -20.01 -4.57 -5.04
C VAL A 104 -19.51 -5.94 -4.58
N PRO A 105 -19.24 -6.89 -5.49
CA PRO A 105 -18.57 -8.14 -5.16
C PRO A 105 -17.20 -7.87 -4.53
N PHE A 106 -16.86 -8.58 -3.45
CA PHE A 106 -15.73 -8.23 -2.60
C PHE A 106 -14.94 -9.44 -2.11
N ALA A 107 -13.64 -9.36 -2.22
CA ALA A 107 -12.70 -10.23 -1.53
C ALA A 107 -11.85 -9.40 -0.55
N GLY A 108 -12.01 -9.67 0.74
CA GLY A 108 -11.27 -9.01 1.81
C GLY A 108 -9.85 -9.54 1.92
N LEU A 109 -8.88 -8.62 2.01
CA LEU A 109 -7.46 -8.93 2.13
C LEU A 109 -6.96 -8.52 3.51
N TYR A 110 -6.21 -9.40 4.17
CA TYR A 110 -5.71 -9.17 5.52
C TYR A 110 -4.18 -9.39 5.59
N GLY A 111 -3.46 -8.69 4.72
CA GLY A 111 -2.01 -8.73 4.60
C GLY A 111 -1.27 -7.67 5.43
N ALA A 112 -1.88 -7.13 6.49
CA ALA A 112 -1.37 -5.99 7.25
C ALA A 112 -1.08 -4.80 6.31
N CYS A 113 0.05 -4.10 6.46
CA CYS A 113 0.40 -2.95 5.62
C CYS A 113 0.73 -3.32 4.16
N SER A 114 0.92 -4.62 3.83
CA SER A 114 1.20 -5.08 2.45
C SER A 114 -0.04 -5.13 1.56
N THR A 115 -1.21 -4.90 2.10
CA THR A 115 -2.53 -5.08 1.46
C THR A 115 -2.68 -4.34 0.13
N MET A 116 -2.10 -3.14 -0.03
CA MET A 116 -2.26 -2.40 -1.30
C MET A 116 -1.59 -3.10 -2.48
N ALA A 117 -0.34 -3.55 -2.35
CA ALA A 117 0.32 -4.28 -3.43
C ALA A 117 -0.31 -5.68 -3.62
N GLU A 118 -0.78 -6.33 -2.55
CA GLU A 118 -1.55 -7.57 -2.64
C GLU A 118 -2.82 -7.37 -3.49
N ALA A 119 -3.60 -6.33 -3.20
CA ALA A 119 -4.80 -5.97 -3.95
C ALA A 119 -4.50 -5.71 -5.43
N LEU A 120 -3.42 -4.96 -5.72
CA LEU A 120 -2.99 -4.70 -7.09
C LEU A 120 -2.56 -5.96 -7.83
N CYS A 121 -1.80 -6.85 -7.19
CA CYS A 121 -1.41 -8.13 -7.79
C CYS A 121 -2.65 -8.96 -8.17
N LEU A 122 -3.60 -9.13 -7.26
CA LEU A 122 -4.81 -9.91 -7.48
C LEU A 122 -5.71 -9.28 -8.55
N ALA A 123 -5.88 -7.95 -8.50
CA ALA A 123 -6.63 -7.22 -9.51
C ALA A 123 -6.00 -7.36 -10.90
N ALA A 124 -4.66 -7.23 -10.99
CA ALA A 124 -3.93 -7.42 -12.25
C ALA A 124 -4.07 -8.84 -12.80
N PHE A 125 -4.02 -9.88 -11.94
CA PHE A 125 -4.24 -11.26 -12.35
C PHE A 125 -5.65 -11.47 -12.89
N CYS A 126 -6.67 -10.95 -12.20
CA CYS A 126 -8.07 -11.07 -12.64
C CYS A 126 -8.31 -10.32 -13.96
N ALA A 127 -7.78 -9.10 -14.10
CA ALA A 127 -7.90 -8.32 -15.32
C ALA A 127 -7.18 -8.97 -16.52
N ALA A 128 -5.94 -9.46 -16.31
CA ALA A 128 -5.16 -10.13 -17.34
C ALA A 128 -5.75 -11.48 -17.77
N ALA A 129 -6.50 -12.15 -16.89
CA ALA A 129 -7.23 -13.37 -17.17
C ALA A 129 -8.61 -13.13 -17.81
N GLY A 130 -9.06 -11.87 -17.90
CA GLY A 130 -10.40 -11.52 -18.40
C GLY A 130 -11.54 -11.94 -17.48
N TYR A 131 -11.23 -12.12 -16.19
CA TYR A 131 -12.25 -12.50 -15.19
C TYR A 131 -13.20 -11.34 -14.86
N ALA A 132 -12.66 -10.11 -14.81
CA ALA A 132 -13.40 -8.88 -14.58
C ALA A 132 -12.69 -7.72 -15.30
N HIS A 133 -13.44 -6.66 -15.62
CA HIS A 133 -12.95 -5.51 -16.39
C HIS A 133 -12.86 -4.23 -15.58
N GLU A 134 -13.70 -4.04 -14.58
CA GLU A 134 -13.72 -2.89 -13.68
C GLU A 134 -13.44 -3.37 -12.25
N ILE A 135 -12.16 -3.41 -11.87
CA ILE A 135 -11.72 -3.99 -10.60
C ILE A 135 -11.19 -2.90 -9.70
N LEU A 136 -11.76 -2.75 -8.50
CA LEU A 136 -11.31 -1.80 -7.49
C LEU A 136 -10.28 -2.47 -6.57
N ALA A 137 -9.07 -1.93 -6.52
CA ALA A 137 -8.02 -2.31 -5.56
C ALA A 137 -7.81 -1.17 -4.58
N MET A 138 -7.92 -1.42 -3.26
CA MET A 138 -7.80 -0.36 -2.27
C MET A 138 -7.36 -0.85 -0.90
N SER A 139 -6.77 0.04 -0.11
CA SER A 139 -6.51 -0.19 1.30
C SER A 139 -6.55 1.10 2.10
N SER A 140 -6.75 0.97 3.41
CA SER A 140 -6.78 2.08 4.34
C SER A 140 -6.14 1.72 5.67
N SER A 141 -5.91 2.75 6.46
CA SER A 141 -5.69 2.65 7.89
C SER A 141 -6.22 3.91 8.59
N HIS A 142 -6.56 3.77 9.86
CA HIS A 142 -6.95 4.88 10.71
C HIS A 142 -6.16 4.79 12.01
N PHE A 143 -5.44 5.87 12.37
CA PHE A 143 -4.56 5.90 13.52
C PHE A 143 -5.22 5.34 14.78
N CYS A 144 -6.36 5.89 15.19
CA CYS A 144 -7.00 5.51 16.44
C CYS A 144 -7.52 4.06 16.43
N ALA A 145 -8.06 3.58 15.31
CA ALA A 145 -8.54 2.20 15.18
C ALA A 145 -7.38 1.21 15.30
N ALA A 146 -6.30 1.45 14.57
CA ALA A 146 -5.10 0.60 14.58
C ALA A 146 -4.38 0.63 15.93
N GLU A 147 -4.17 1.81 16.52
CA GLU A 147 -3.52 1.93 17.83
C GLU A 147 -4.32 1.18 18.90
N ARG A 148 -5.64 1.30 18.90
CA ARG A 148 -6.50 0.58 19.85
C ARG A 148 -6.39 -0.94 19.69
N GLN A 149 -6.29 -1.44 18.44
CA GLN A 149 -6.20 -2.86 18.18
C GLN A 149 -4.82 -3.44 18.52
N PHE A 150 -3.75 -2.72 18.21
CA PHE A 150 -2.39 -3.28 18.29
C PHE A 150 -1.59 -2.83 19.51
N ARG A 151 -2.00 -1.75 20.19
CA ARG A 151 -1.35 -1.23 21.39
C ARG A 151 -2.25 -1.37 22.61
N THR A 152 -2.41 -2.59 23.12
CA THR A 152 -3.22 -2.86 24.32
C THR A 152 -2.33 -3.44 25.43
N PRO A 153 -2.37 -2.90 26.65
CA PRO A 153 -3.10 -1.69 27.04
C PRO A 153 -2.50 -0.43 26.40
N LEU A 154 -3.38 0.49 25.98
CA LEU A 154 -2.93 1.79 25.49
C LEU A 154 -2.26 2.54 26.64
N GLU A 155 -0.97 2.78 26.54
CA GLU A 155 -0.25 3.68 27.44
C GLU A 155 -0.64 5.11 27.09
N TYR A 156 -1.64 5.61 27.78
CA TYR A 156 -2.13 6.95 27.56
C TYR A 156 -1.02 7.99 27.84
N GLY A 157 -0.64 8.73 26.81
CA GLY A 157 0.39 9.75 26.89
C GLY A 157 1.83 9.23 26.98
N GLY A 158 2.07 7.94 26.77
CA GLY A 158 3.40 7.35 26.72
C GLY A 158 4.24 7.91 25.56
N LYS A 159 5.54 8.11 25.78
CA LYS A 159 6.50 8.48 24.74
C LYS A 159 6.68 7.30 23.79
N ARG A 160 6.51 7.53 22.49
CA ARG A 160 6.84 6.51 21.47
C ARG A 160 8.34 6.25 21.46
N THR A 161 8.73 5.00 21.22
CA THR A 161 10.14 4.67 21.02
C THR A 161 10.65 5.28 19.71
N PRO A 162 11.95 5.57 19.56
CA PRO A 162 12.50 6.10 18.31
C PRO A 162 12.30 5.18 17.09
N THR A 163 12.09 3.89 17.31
CA THR A 163 11.85 2.88 16.26
C THR A 163 10.37 2.75 15.86
N ALA A 164 9.46 3.31 16.67
CA ALA A 164 8.02 3.27 16.41
C ALA A 164 7.67 4.12 15.19
N GLN A 165 6.63 3.71 14.49
CA GLN A 165 6.09 4.43 13.34
C GLN A 165 4.70 4.99 13.65
N TRP A 166 4.27 5.99 12.89
CA TRP A 166 2.96 6.61 13.01
C TRP A 166 1.99 5.98 12.02
N THR A 167 0.92 5.36 12.49
CA THR A 167 -0.11 4.82 11.60
C THR A 167 -0.81 5.96 10.85
N ALA A 168 -0.77 5.92 9.53
CA ALA A 168 -1.44 6.92 8.69
C ALA A 168 -2.97 6.80 8.83
N THR A 169 -3.64 7.94 8.87
CA THR A 169 -5.09 8.02 8.69
C THR A 169 -5.35 8.36 7.23
N ALA A 170 -5.29 7.35 6.39
CA ALA A 170 -5.35 7.52 4.94
C ALA A 170 -5.99 6.31 4.25
N ALA A 171 -6.49 6.54 3.05
CA ALA A 171 -6.94 5.52 2.11
C ALA A 171 -6.39 5.80 0.71
N GLY A 172 -6.07 4.75 -0.02
CA GLY A 172 -5.75 4.80 -1.45
C GLY A 172 -6.57 3.78 -2.23
N ALA A 173 -6.99 4.15 -3.41
CA ALA A 173 -7.78 3.30 -4.31
C ALA A 173 -7.28 3.42 -5.75
N CYS A 174 -7.26 2.29 -6.47
CA CYS A 174 -6.97 2.21 -7.90
C CYS A 174 -8.06 1.41 -8.61
N LEU A 175 -8.50 1.89 -9.76
CA LEU A 175 -9.34 1.13 -10.67
C LEU A 175 -8.46 0.44 -11.71
N VAL A 176 -8.51 -0.88 -11.73
CA VAL A 176 -7.71 -1.74 -12.62
C VAL A 176 -8.58 -2.22 -13.77
N ARG A 177 -8.07 -2.03 -14.99
CA ARG A 177 -8.70 -2.49 -16.25
C ARG A 177 -7.78 -3.42 -17.02
N GLY A 178 -8.35 -4.18 -17.94
CA GLY A 178 -7.59 -5.01 -18.87
C GLY A 178 -6.71 -4.19 -19.82
N SER A 179 -5.83 -4.88 -20.55
CA SER A 179 -4.95 -4.27 -21.54
C SER A 179 -5.72 -3.53 -22.64
N GLY A 180 -5.14 -2.43 -23.12
CA GLY A 180 -5.73 -1.57 -24.16
C GLY A 180 -6.57 -0.43 -23.62
N ALA A 181 -6.84 -0.34 -22.33
CA ALA A 181 -7.37 0.86 -21.69
C ALA A 181 -6.25 1.87 -21.44
N ALA A 182 -6.61 3.16 -21.37
CA ALA A 182 -5.67 4.20 -20.96
C ALA A 182 -5.35 4.11 -19.47
N GLY A 183 -4.10 4.35 -19.09
CA GLY A 183 -3.68 4.34 -17.68
C GLY A 183 -2.22 3.92 -17.50
N VAL A 184 -1.82 3.76 -16.25
CA VAL A 184 -0.48 3.32 -15.86
C VAL A 184 -0.40 1.79 -15.97
N PRO A 185 0.44 1.22 -16.85
CA PRO A 185 0.52 -0.23 -17.04
C PRO A 185 1.16 -0.92 -15.82
N VAL A 186 0.58 -2.05 -15.43
CA VAL A 186 1.14 -3.01 -14.49
C VAL A 186 1.90 -4.06 -15.30
N LEU A 187 3.22 -3.96 -15.35
CA LEU A 187 4.08 -4.77 -16.22
C LEU A 187 4.31 -6.18 -15.65
N SER A 188 4.41 -6.27 -14.33
CA SER A 188 4.54 -7.54 -13.61
C SER A 188 4.00 -7.44 -12.19
N ALA A 189 3.76 -8.60 -11.57
CA ALA A 189 3.29 -8.71 -10.19
C ALA A 189 3.92 -9.92 -9.50
N THR A 190 4.35 -9.74 -8.25
CA THR A 190 4.99 -10.77 -7.42
C THR A 190 4.26 -10.90 -6.10
N ILE A 191 3.72 -12.08 -5.83
CA ILE A 191 3.22 -12.42 -4.50
C ILE A 191 4.42 -12.86 -3.66
N GLY A 192 4.71 -12.09 -2.60
CA GLY A 192 5.83 -12.36 -1.71
C GLY A 192 5.58 -13.55 -0.78
N ARG A 193 6.66 -13.99 -0.16
CA ARG A 193 6.64 -15.07 0.82
C ARG A 193 6.70 -14.51 2.24
N VAL A 194 6.11 -15.21 3.19
CA VAL A 194 6.28 -14.91 4.61
C VAL A 194 7.73 -15.16 4.99
N CYS A 195 8.36 -14.18 5.63
CA CYS A 195 9.73 -14.23 6.12
C CYS A 195 9.72 -13.90 7.61
N ASP A 196 10.32 -14.77 8.43
CA ASP A 196 10.42 -14.57 9.88
C ASP A 196 11.88 -14.47 10.31
N ALA A 197 12.28 -13.27 10.72
CA ALA A 197 13.62 -12.98 11.23
C ALA A 197 13.71 -13.07 12.77
N GLY A 198 12.69 -13.55 13.44
CA GLY A 198 12.66 -13.71 14.89
C GLY A 198 12.44 -12.39 15.66
N VAL A 199 12.00 -11.32 14.99
CA VAL A 199 11.73 -10.03 15.64
C VAL A 199 10.50 -10.15 16.54
N LYS A 200 10.62 -9.67 17.79
CA LYS A 200 9.54 -9.71 18.80
C LYS A 200 9.13 -8.33 19.31
N ASP A 201 9.84 -7.28 18.92
CA ASP A 201 9.56 -5.91 19.37
C ASP A 201 8.47 -5.28 18.51
N ILE A 202 7.28 -5.12 19.08
CA ILE A 202 6.13 -4.48 18.41
C ILE A 202 6.35 -2.99 18.09
N ASN A 203 7.35 -2.36 18.71
CA ASN A 203 7.71 -0.98 18.44
C ASN A 203 8.75 -0.85 17.31
N ASN A 204 9.16 -1.96 16.69
CA ASN A 204 10.13 -1.97 15.60
C ASN A 204 9.62 -2.82 14.43
N MET A 205 8.50 -2.42 13.84
CA MET A 205 7.89 -3.11 12.69
C MET A 205 8.79 -3.08 11.46
N GLY A 206 9.56 -2.00 11.26
CA GLY A 206 10.52 -1.90 10.16
C GLY A 206 11.54 -3.05 10.17
N ALA A 207 12.02 -3.46 11.35
CA ALA A 207 12.93 -4.59 11.48
C ALA A 207 12.26 -5.94 11.13
N ALA A 208 10.96 -6.09 11.39
CA ALA A 208 10.21 -7.29 11.01
C ALA A 208 9.95 -7.36 9.50
N MET A 209 9.73 -6.21 8.84
CA MET A 209 9.35 -6.12 7.42
C MET A 209 10.54 -6.11 6.46
N ALA A 210 11.67 -5.50 6.83
CA ALA A 210 12.83 -5.33 5.96
C ALA A 210 13.37 -6.66 5.36
N PRO A 211 13.44 -7.78 6.09
CA PRO A 211 13.87 -9.06 5.52
C PRO A 211 12.92 -9.58 4.45
N ALA A 212 11.61 -9.40 4.60
CA ALA A 212 10.62 -9.80 3.61
C ALA A 212 10.72 -8.93 2.34
N ALA A 213 10.94 -7.63 2.50
CA ALA A 213 11.17 -6.72 1.38
C ALA A 213 12.43 -7.10 0.59
N ALA A 214 13.55 -7.37 1.30
CA ALA A 214 14.79 -7.81 0.67
C ALA A 214 14.60 -9.13 -0.09
N GLN A 215 13.94 -10.12 0.53
CA GLN A 215 13.66 -11.41 -0.11
C GLN A 215 12.82 -11.25 -1.39
N THR A 216 11.77 -10.44 -1.34
CA THR A 216 10.89 -10.20 -2.49
C THR A 216 11.65 -9.51 -3.63
N LEU A 217 12.50 -8.51 -3.34
CA LEU A 217 13.33 -7.85 -4.35
C LEU A 217 14.33 -8.81 -4.98
N LEU A 218 15.03 -9.64 -4.18
CA LEU A 218 15.99 -10.62 -4.69
C LEU A 218 15.31 -11.65 -5.60
N HIS A 219 14.14 -12.17 -5.20
CA HIS A 219 13.35 -13.08 -6.05
C HIS A 219 12.89 -12.38 -7.33
N TYR A 220 12.39 -11.15 -7.21
CA TYR A 220 11.96 -10.37 -8.36
C TYR A 220 13.08 -10.18 -9.38
N PHE A 221 14.27 -9.75 -8.95
CA PHE A 221 15.42 -9.56 -9.84
C PHE A 221 15.87 -10.87 -10.49
N ALA A 222 15.90 -11.97 -9.72
CA ALA A 222 16.23 -13.29 -10.25
C ALA A 222 15.20 -13.79 -11.28
N ASP A 223 13.90 -13.61 -11.00
CA ASP A 223 12.81 -14.06 -11.86
C ASP A 223 12.74 -13.29 -13.18
N THR A 224 13.04 -12.00 -13.14
CA THR A 224 12.93 -11.10 -14.30
C THR A 224 14.25 -10.91 -15.05
N GLY A 225 15.38 -11.24 -14.43
CA GLY A 225 16.73 -10.98 -14.97
C GLY A 225 17.07 -9.49 -14.96
N THR A 226 16.44 -8.70 -14.09
CA THR A 226 16.68 -7.27 -13.93
C THR A 226 17.55 -6.98 -12.71
N THR A 227 17.97 -5.73 -12.59
CA THR A 227 18.71 -5.15 -11.45
C THR A 227 18.06 -3.83 -11.03
N GLN A 228 18.51 -3.23 -9.94
CA GLN A 228 18.05 -1.91 -9.54
C GLN A 228 18.19 -0.84 -10.64
N GLN A 229 19.18 -0.97 -11.51
CA GLN A 229 19.49 0.01 -12.58
C GLN A 229 18.44 0.04 -13.69
N ASP A 230 17.59 -0.98 -13.75
CA ASP A 230 16.47 -1.06 -14.70
C ASP A 230 15.26 -0.24 -14.26
N PHE A 231 15.31 0.35 -13.07
CA PHE A 231 14.22 1.11 -12.46
C PHE A 231 14.67 2.52 -12.06
N ASP A 232 13.83 3.51 -12.31
CA ASP A 232 14.11 4.90 -11.88
C ASP A 232 13.94 5.07 -10.37
N ALA A 233 13.04 4.28 -9.77
CA ALA A 233 12.84 4.24 -8.32
C ALA A 233 12.27 2.89 -7.85
N ILE A 234 12.60 2.52 -6.61
CA ILE A 234 12.07 1.35 -5.90
C ILE A 234 11.38 1.88 -4.64
N PHE A 235 10.04 1.80 -4.59
CA PHE A 235 9.26 2.26 -3.45
C PHE A 235 8.91 1.10 -2.53
N THR A 236 9.19 1.26 -1.23
CA THR A 236 8.66 0.36 -0.17
C THR A 236 7.51 1.01 0.56
N GLY A 237 6.63 0.20 1.15
CA GLY A 237 5.37 0.65 1.72
C GLY A 237 5.51 1.48 2.98
N ASP A 238 6.13 0.94 3.99
CA ASP A 238 6.19 1.55 5.31
C ASP A 238 7.31 0.94 6.19
N LEU A 239 8.49 0.73 5.60
CA LEU A 239 9.67 0.32 6.35
C LEU A 239 10.11 1.39 7.37
N GLY A 240 9.86 2.66 7.05
CA GLY A 240 10.35 3.80 7.81
C GLY A 240 11.89 3.90 7.76
N GLU A 241 12.47 4.83 8.52
CA GLU A 241 13.93 5.05 8.53
C GLU A 241 14.71 3.81 8.97
N VAL A 242 14.23 3.13 10.03
CA VAL A 242 14.90 1.96 10.59
C VAL A 242 14.86 0.78 9.62
N GLY A 243 13.67 0.46 9.08
CA GLY A 243 13.52 -0.65 8.14
C GLY A 243 14.20 -0.38 6.80
N SER A 244 14.23 0.87 6.33
CA SER A 244 14.97 1.27 5.13
C SER A 244 16.48 1.07 5.29
N THR A 245 17.04 1.47 6.43
CA THR A 245 18.46 1.22 6.75
C THR A 245 18.77 -0.28 6.71
N LEU A 246 17.92 -1.10 7.35
CA LEU A 246 18.09 -2.55 7.36
C LEU A 246 17.95 -3.16 5.96
N LEU A 247 17.01 -2.68 5.14
CA LEU A 247 16.86 -3.13 3.75
C LEU A 247 18.15 -2.87 2.96
N HIS A 248 18.72 -1.65 3.05
CA HIS A 248 19.97 -1.30 2.38
C HIS A 248 21.12 -2.24 2.81
N GLU A 249 21.24 -2.53 4.10
CA GLU A 249 22.27 -3.46 4.60
C GLU A 249 22.08 -4.88 4.07
N LEU A 250 20.84 -5.38 4.07
CA LEU A 250 20.51 -6.73 3.59
C LEU A 250 20.79 -6.85 2.09
N MET A 251 20.37 -5.88 1.29
CA MET A 251 20.59 -5.86 -0.15
C MET A 251 22.06 -5.70 -0.50
N HIS A 252 22.81 -4.89 0.24
CA HIS A 252 24.27 -4.78 0.08
C HIS A 252 24.99 -6.09 0.38
N LYS A 253 24.63 -6.77 1.48
CA LYS A 253 25.17 -8.10 1.84
C LYS A 253 24.86 -9.16 0.79
N ALA A 254 23.73 -9.05 0.11
CA ALA A 254 23.36 -9.95 -0.98
C ALA A 254 24.03 -9.60 -2.32
N GLY A 255 24.85 -8.54 -2.39
CA GLY A 255 25.50 -8.07 -3.61
C GLY A 255 24.55 -7.38 -4.60
N CYS A 256 23.38 -6.96 -4.16
CA CYS A 256 22.34 -6.31 -4.96
C CYS A 256 21.93 -4.98 -4.31
N PRO A 257 22.80 -3.97 -4.17
CA PRO A 257 22.48 -2.71 -3.52
C PRO A 257 21.28 -2.01 -4.22
N VAL A 258 20.49 -1.25 -3.46
CA VAL A 258 19.31 -0.50 -3.97
C VAL A 258 19.46 0.97 -3.62
N GLU A 259 20.18 1.72 -4.44
CA GLU A 259 20.51 3.13 -4.19
C GLU A 259 19.35 4.08 -4.54
N ASN A 260 18.45 3.68 -5.43
CA ASN A 260 17.25 4.41 -5.87
C ASN A 260 16.00 4.08 -5.04
N HIS A 261 16.20 3.55 -3.84
CA HIS A 261 15.12 3.21 -2.91
C HIS A 261 14.52 4.45 -2.26
N GLN A 262 13.20 4.46 -2.13
CA GLN A 262 12.39 5.42 -1.40
C GLN A 262 11.34 4.67 -0.58
N ASP A 263 11.05 5.15 0.63
CA ASP A 263 10.04 4.53 1.50
C ASP A 263 8.83 5.44 1.67
N CYS A 264 7.63 4.89 1.45
CA CYS A 264 6.39 5.66 1.53
C CYS A 264 6.16 6.23 2.94
N GLY A 265 6.56 5.52 3.99
CA GLY A 265 6.48 6.01 5.35
C GLY A 265 7.39 7.21 5.63
N CYS A 266 8.54 7.28 4.95
CA CYS A 266 9.44 8.43 5.01
C CYS A 266 8.98 9.59 4.11
N LEU A 267 8.25 9.30 3.02
CA LEU A 267 7.76 10.32 2.08
C LEU A 267 6.48 11.01 2.55
N LEU A 268 5.60 10.29 3.25
CA LEU A 268 4.27 10.78 3.63
C LEU A 268 4.34 11.92 4.65
N TYR A 269 5.33 11.92 5.52
CA TYR A 269 5.49 12.88 6.60
C TYR A 269 6.85 13.56 6.59
N ASP A 270 6.89 14.79 7.06
CA ASP A 270 8.13 15.37 7.57
C ASP A 270 8.41 14.75 8.95
N VAL A 271 9.31 13.77 8.96
CA VAL A 271 9.57 12.90 10.13
C VAL A 271 9.90 13.72 11.36
N ALA A 272 10.73 14.75 11.22
CA ALA A 272 11.18 15.60 12.32
C ALA A 272 10.12 16.62 12.75
N ALA A 273 9.56 17.37 11.80
CA ALA A 273 8.60 18.44 12.10
C ALA A 273 7.26 17.89 12.62
N GLN A 274 6.82 16.74 12.11
CA GLN A 274 5.57 16.13 12.51
C GLN A 274 5.69 15.11 13.66
N ASN A 275 6.91 14.86 14.17
CA ASN A 275 7.20 13.98 15.30
C ASN A 275 6.61 12.55 15.12
N VAL A 276 6.87 11.94 13.97
CA VAL A 276 6.39 10.58 13.63
C VAL A 276 7.42 9.48 13.91
N GLN A 277 8.48 9.79 14.62
CA GLN A 277 9.59 8.91 15.03
C GLN A 277 10.32 8.30 13.80
N ALA A 278 10.12 7.00 13.51
CA ALA A 278 10.76 6.33 12.38
C ALA A 278 9.98 6.48 11.05
N GLY A 279 8.95 7.31 10.99
CA GLY A 279 8.16 7.54 9.78
C GLY A 279 6.72 7.05 9.87
N GLY A 280 6.03 7.02 8.75
CA GLY A 280 4.67 6.54 8.62
C GLY A 280 4.57 5.01 8.57
N SER A 281 3.40 4.49 8.88
CA SER A 281 3.05 3.07 8.78
C SER A 281 1.57 2.91 8.41
N GLY A 282 1.19 1.68 8.13
CA GLY A 282 -0.21 1.30 7.91
C GLY A 282 -0.56 1.03 6.45
N ALA A 283 -1.60 0.24 6.22
CA ALA A 283 -2.05 -0.12 4.89
C ALA A 283 -2.49 1.10 4.05
N GLY A 284 -2.97 2.17 4.71
CA GLY A 284 -3.27 3.45 4.09
C GLY A 284 -2.04 4.26 3.71
N CYS A 285 -0.88 4.05 4.36
CA CYS A 285 0.35 4.78 4.08
C CYS A 285 0.83 4.55 2.65
N SER A 286 1.14 3.29 2.31
CA SER A 286 1.60 2.92 0.97
C SER A 286 0.57 3.22 -0.11
N ALA A 287 -0.72 2.98 0.19
CA ALA A 287 -1.82 3.22 -0.74
C ALA A 287 -1.98 4.71 -1.09
N ALA A 288 -1.91 5.58 -0.08
CA ALA A 288 -2.01 7.03 -0.29
C ALA A 288 -0.80 7.57 -1.06
N VAL A 289 0.43 7.15 -0.70
CA VAL A 289 1.65 7.60 -1.41
C VAL A 289 1.67 7.09 -2.85
N LEU A 290 1.21 5.86 -3.10
CA LEU A 290 1.04 5.35 -4.46
C LEU A 290 0.17 6.30 -5.28
N ALA A 291 -1.04 6.64 -4.78
CA ALA A 291 -2.02 7.44 -5.50
C ALA A 291 -1.66 8.93 -5.56
N ALA A 292 -1.08 9.49 -4.49
CA ALA A 292 -0.77 10.92 -4.41
C ALA A 292 0.60 11.30 -5.02
N HIS A 293 1.52 10.35 -5.18
CA HIS A 293 2.90 10.65 -5.57
C HIS A 293 3.44 9.75 -6.68
N VAL A 294 3.36 8.43 -6.52
CA VAL A 294 4.00 7.50 -7.46
C VAL A 294 3.29 7.50 -8.81
N LEU A 295 1.97 7.32 -8.84
CA LEU A 295 1.20 7.29 -10.08
C LEU A 295 1.21 8.63 -10.83
N PRO A 296 1.01 9.79 -10.16
CA PRO A 296 1.24 11.08 -10.80
C PRO A 296 2.64 11.23 -11.39
N GLY A 297 3.67 10.78 -10.69
CA GLY A 297 5.06 10.85 -11.18
C GLY A 297 5.32 10.02 -12.43
N LEU A 298 4.65 8.87 -12.59
CA LEU A 298 4.69 8.08 -13.82
C LEU A 298 3.97 8.77 -14.99
N VAL A 299 2.80 9.39 -14.73
CA VAL A 299 2.07 10.15 -15.75
C VAL A 299 2.84 11.39 -16.18
N GLU A 300 3.44 12.10 -15.24
CA GLU A 300 4.31 13.27 -15.49
C GLU A 300 5.69 12.90 -16.07
N ARG A 301 5.97 11.60 -16.21
CA ARG A 301 7.27 11.07 -16.68
C ARG A 301 8.47 11.49 -15.82
N ARG A 302 8.26 11.74 -14.53
CA ARG A 302 9.35 11.82 -13.54
C ARG A 302 10.07 10.48 -13.45
N TRP A 303 9.32 9.40 -13.58
CA TRP A 303 9.81 8.03 -13.69
C TRP A 303 9.20 7.37 -14.93
N ARG A 304 9.94 6.48 -15.54
CA ARG A 304 9.49 5.63 -16.65
C ARG A 304 9.10 4.25 -16.15
N ARG A 305 9.81 3.77 -15.13
CA ARG A 305 9.67 2.41 -14.62
C ARG A 305 10.00 2.36 -13.14
N VAL A 306 9.08 1.86 -12.34
CA VAL A 306 9.25 1.76 -10.89
C VAL A 306 8.85 0.39 -10.37
N LEU A 307 9.46 -0.02 -9.25
CA LEU A 307 8.92 -1.09 -8.41
C LEU A 307 8.17 -0.47 -7.24
N PHE A 308 6.99 -0.99 -6.97
CA PHE A 308 6.20 -0.63 -5.80
C PHE A 308 5.94 -1.87 -4.95
N LEU A 309 6.50 -1.88 -3.74
CA LEU A 309 6.38 -2.96 -2.77
C LEU A 309 5.62 -2.46 -1.55
N SER A 310 4.43 -2.99 -1.28
CA SER A 310 3.84 -2.81 0.05
C SER A 310 4.38 -3.88 0.99
N THR A 311 4.79 -3.43 2.18
CA THR A 311 5.41 -4.25 3.23
C THR A 311 4.44 -4.44 4.38
N GLY A 312 4.45 -5.59 5.04
CA GLY A 312 3.53 -5.88 6.13
C GLY A 312 4.20 -6.68 7.26
N ALA A 313 3.93 -6.26 8.49
CA ALA A 313 4.24 -7.03 9.69
C ALA A 313 2.99 -7.81 10.12
N LEU A 314 3.05 -9.13 10.03
CA LEU A 314 1.93 -10.02 10.33
C LEU A 314 1.78 -10.25 11.83
N MET A 315 1.55 -9.16 12.56
CA MET A 315 1.45 -9.15 14.01
C MET A 315 0.02 -9.42 14.45
N SER A 316 -0.13 -10.33 15.39
CA SER A 316 -1.36 -10.58 16.14
C SER A 316 -1.09 -10.36 17.62
N GLN A 317 -1.99 -9.65 18.32
CA GLN A 317 -1.91 -9.49 19.78
C GLN A 317 -1.82 -10.85 20.50
N THR A 318 -2.59 -11.82 20.02
CA THR A 318 -2.62 -13.16 20.62
C THR A 318 -1.26 -13.83 20.54
N THR A 319 -0.66 -13.88 19.35
CA THR A 319 0.64 -14.51 19.13
C THR A 319 1.77 -13.74 19.82
N PHE A 320 1.71 -12.42 19.84
CA PHE A 320 2.64 -11.58 20.59
C PHE A 320 2.61 -11.88 22.09
N LEU A 321 1.41 -11.98 22.70
CA LEU A 321 1.26 -12.35 24.11
C LEU A 321 1.70 -13.78 24.43
N GLN A 322 1.75 -14.66 23.43
CA GLN A 322 2.30 -16.01 23.52
C GLN A 322 3.82 -16.04 23.35
N GLY A 323 4.45 -14.88 23.08
CA GLY A 323 5.90 -14.75 22.92
C GLY A 323 6.42 -15.16 21.54
N GLU A 324 5.54 -15.28 20.56
CA GLU A 324 5.92 -15.56 19.16
C GLU A 324 6.60 -14.34 18.52
N SER A 325 7.33 -14.59 17.43
CA SER A 325 7.90 -13.56 16.58
C SER A 325 6.85 -12.90 15.68
N ILE A 326 7.24 -11.80 15.03
CA ILE A 326 6.44 -11.06 14.08
C ILE A 326 6.95 -11.35 12.66
N PRO A 327 6.30 -12.24 11.89
CA PRO A 327 6.68 -12.48 10.51
C PRO A 327 6.41 -11.26 9.64
N GLY A 328 7.25 -11.05 8.62
CA GLY A 328 7.05 -10.03 7.59
C GLY A 328 6.58 -10.64 6.27
N ILE A 329 5.95 -9.83 5.44
CA ILE A 329 5.62 -10.14 4.05
C ILE A 329 5.76 -8.88 3.19
N ALA A 330 6.07 -9.04 1.90
CA ALA A 330 6.07 -7.93 0.96
C ALA A 330 5.62 -8.42 -0.41
N HIS A 331 4.64 -7.73 -1.01
CA HIS A 331 4.19 -7.96 -2.37
C HIS A 331 4.69 -6.85 -3.28
N CYS A 332 4.96 -7.15 -4.54
CA CYS A 332 5.54 -6.20 -5.48
C CYS A 332 4.74 -6.12 -6.78
N VAL A 333 4.57 -4.90 -7.29
CA VAL A 333 4.14 -4.65 -8.66
C VAL A 333 5.16 -3.76 -9.36
N GLU A 334 5.38 -4.06 -10.63
CA GLU A 334 6.14 -3.21 -11.52
C GLU A 334 5.19 -2.33 -12.31
N LEU A 335 5.43 -1.01 -12.29
CA LEU A 335 4.62 -0.02 -12.95
C LEU A 335 5.46 0.72 -13.99
N GLY A 336 4.89 0.92 -15.19
CA GLY A 336 5.50 1.68 -16.27
C GLY A 336 4.83 3.04 -16.47
N CYS A 337 5.50 3.97 -17.17
CA CYS A 337 4.80 5.18 -17.62
C CYS A 337 3.77 4.81 -18.71
N PRO A 338 2.65 5.55 -18.81
CA PRO A 338 1.70 5.39 -19.89
C PRO A 338 2.36 5.57 -21.26
N GLU A 339 1.93 4.79 -22.26
CA GLU A 339 2.32 5.02 -23.65
C GLU A 339 1.87 6.41 -24.10
N GLU A 340 2.62 7.05 -25.00
CA GLU A 340 2.15 8.28 -25.63
C GLU A 340 0.93 7.94 -26.48
N GLU A 341 -0.15 8.71 -26.31
CA GLU A 341 -1.25 8.67 -27.27
C GLU A 341 -0.63 9.01 -28.63
N GLY A 342 -0.43 7.99 -29.47
CA GLY A 342 0.12 8.16 -30.79
C GLY A 342 -0.75 9.14 -31.56
N ASN A 343 -0.13 10.18 -32.08
CA ASN A 343 -0.73 11.08 -33.06
C ASN A 343 -1.05 10.23 -34.31
N THR A 344 -2.22 9.56 -34.31
CA THR A 344 -2.76 8.86 -35.50
C THR A 344 -3.65 9.80 -36.29
#